data_48a24eb78944fe0ef99edacd91f155dd
#
_entry.id   48a24eb78944fe0ef99edacd91f155dd
#
_cell.length_a   1.000
_cell.length_b   1.000
_cell.length_c   1.000
_cell.angle_alpha   90.00
_cell.angle_beta   90.00
_cell.angle_gamma   90.00
#
_symmetry.space_group_name_H-M   'P 1'
#
loop_
_entity.id
_entity.type
_entity.pdbx_description
1 polymer ?
#
loop_
_entity_poly.entity_id
_entity_poly.type
_entity_poly.pdbx_seq_one_letter_code
_entity_poly.pdbx_strand_id
1 'polypeptide(L)'
;MIAFAPALFALTVSFLAVHELDAVRNHEWRFFFAPFPVDDETAYRAFTALHVPLFVVVVSLYPLPAFQTGLDVFAVAHGGVHLALRDHPLVEFSGWFSALWIYGASVLGALHRLVTTW
;
A
#
# COMPACT_ATOMS: atom_id res chain seq x y z
N MET A 1 18.20 6.62 19.45
CA MET A 1 17.77 7.50 18.33
C MET A 1 17.64 6.67 17.07
N ILE A 2 16.51 6.79 16.40
CA ILE A 2 16.31 6.08 15.13
C ILE A 2 17.05 6.85 14.02
N ALA A 3 17.86 6.14 13.24
CA ALA A 3 18.52 6.74 12.08
C ALA A 3 17.48 7.19 11.02
N PHE A 4 17.80 8.22 10.24
CA PHE A 4 16.85 8.85 9.33
C PHE A 4 16.30 7.90 8.26
N ALA A 5 17.16 7.12 7.59
CA ALA A 5 16.72 6.19 6.56
C ALA A 5 15.80 5.07 7.10
N PRO A 6 16.15 4.35 8.19
CA PRO A 6 15.22 3.40 8.80
C PRO A 6 13.89 4.02 9.25
N ALA A 7 13.89 5.27 9.70
CA ALA A 7 12.66 5.97 10.05
C ALA A 7 11.76 6.22 8.84
N LEU A 8 12.33 6.64 7.71
CA LEU A 8 11.60 6.81 6.45
C LEU A 8 10.98 5.50 5.97
N PHE A 9 11.74 4.40 6.03
CA PHE A 9 11.20 3.10 5.62
C PHE A 9 10.07 2.64 6.55
N ALA A 10 10.24 2.80 7.86
CA ALA A 10 9.18 2.48 8.82
C ALA A 10 7.91 3.31 8.58
N LEU A 11 8.05 4.59 8.24
CA LEU A 11 6.92 5.45 7.87
C LEU A 11 6.26 4.99 6.56
N THR A 12 7.04 4.62 5.55
CA THR A 12 6.50 4.08 4.29
C THR A 12 5.63 2.85 4.54
N VAL A 13 6.15 1.88 5.29
CA VAL A 13 5.41 0.66 5.66
C VAL A 13 4.16 1.00 6.46
N SER A 14 4.25 1.93 7.40
CA SER A 14 3.12 2.33 8.25
C SER A 14 2.02 3.02 7.44
N PHE A 15 2.38 3.90 6.50
CA PHE A 15 1.41 4.55 5.60
C PHE A 15 0.71 3.54 4.69
N LEU A 16 1.46 2.57 4.15
CA LEU A 16 0.86 1.47 3.37
C LEU A 16 -0.09 0.63 4.22
N ALA A 17 0.28 0.29 5.45
CA ALA A 17 -0.57 -0.47 6.36
C ALA A 17 -1.87 0.29 6.69
N VAL A 18 -1.80 1.60 6.94
CA VAL A 18 -2.97 2.45 7.17
C VAL A 18 -3.82 2.56 5.90
N HIS A 19 -3.18 2.65 4.72
CA HIS A 19 -3.90 2.58 3.45
C HIS A 19 -4.71 1.29 3.32
N GLU A 20 -4.16 0.13 3.74
CA GLU A 20 -4.89 -1.14 3.70
C GLU A 20 -6.14 -1.13 4.60
N LEU A 21 -6.09 -0.48 5.76
CA LEU A 21 -7.27 -0.28 6.60
C LEU A 21 -8.32 0.60 5.90
N ASP A 22 -7.89 1.67 5.27
CA ASP A 22 -8.76 2.55 4.49
C ASP A 22 -9.31 1.85 3.24
N ALA A 23 -8.52 0.97 2.62
CA ALA A 23 -8.93 0.15 1.49
C ALA A 23 -10.10 -0.78 1.84
N VAL A 24 -10.08 -1.37 3.02
CA VAL A 24 -11.21 -2.20 3.50
C VAL A 24 -12.48 -1.37 3.58
N ARG A 25 -12.43 -0.18 4.16
CA ARG A 25 -13.58 0.73 4.24
C ARG A 25 -14.09 1.16 2.87
N ASN A 26 -13.19 1.42 1.92
CA ASN A 26 -13.51 1.91 0.57
C ASN A 26 -13.76 0.77 -0.43
N HIS A 27 -13.99 -0.46 0.03
CA HIS A 27 -14.42 -1.59 -0.79
C HIS A 27 -13.45 -1.93 -1.94
N GLU A 28 -12.14 -1.83 -1.72
CA GLU A 28 -11.13 -2.09 -2.76
C GLU A 28 -11.20 -3.54 -3.28
N TRP A 29 -11.71 -4.48 -2.48
CA TRP A 29 -11.94 -5.86 -2.93
C TRP A 29 -12.86 -5.94 -4.15
N ARG A 30 -13.79 -4.99 -4.33
CA ARG A 30 -14.67 -4.96 -5.51
C ARG A 30 -13.86 -4.78 -6.79
N PHE A 31 -12.83 -3.97 -6.76
CA PHE A 31 -11.93 -3.78 -7.90
C PHE A 31 -11.15 -5.07 -8.22
N PHE A 32 -10.51 -5.67 -7.21
CA PHE A 32 -9.68 -6.86 -7.40
C PHE A 32 -10.48 -8.10 -7.79
N PHE A 33 -11.70 -8.25 -7.26
CA PHE A 33 -12.53 -9.42 -7.51
C PHE A 33 -13.57 -9.22 -8.61
N ALA A 34 -13.60 -8.04 -9.27
CA ALA A 34 -14.54 -7.76 -10.35
C ALA A 34 -14.57 -8.83 -11.48
N PRO A 35 -13.43 -9.44 -11.89
CA PRO A 35 -13.44 -10.49 -12.91
C PRO A 35 -13.99 -11.84 -12.45
N PHE A 36 -14.22 -12.03 -11.16
CA PHE A 36 -14.59 -13.32 -10.58
C PHE A 36 -16.07 -13.37 -10.19
N PRO A 37 -16.76 -14.53 -10.38
CA PRO A 37 -18.18 -14.67 -10.04
C PRO A 37 -18.35 -14.94 -8.54
N VAL A 38 -17.95 -14.00 -7.70
CA VAL A 38 -18.06 -14.08 -6.24
C VAL A 38 -18.89 -12.90 -5.72
N ASP A 39 -19.60 -13.13 -4.61
CA ASP A 39 -20.36 -12.07 -3.92
C ASP A 39 -19.42 -11.14 -3.13
N ASP A 40 -19.95 -9.99 -2.70
CA ASP A 40 -19.21 -8.98 -1.95
C ASP A 40 -18.64 -9.53 -0.63
N GLU A 41 -19.40 -10.38 0.08
CA GLU A 41 -18.96 -10.94 1.36
C GLU A 41 -17.77 -11.90 1.16
N THR A 42 -17.83 -12.76 0.13
CA THR A 42 -16.73 -13.66 -0.21
C THR A 42 -15.50 -12.87 -0.67
N ALA A 43 -15.68 -11.86 -1.51
CA ALA A 43 -14.60 -10.98 -1.96
C ALA A 43 -13.93 -10.25 -0.78
N TYR A 44 -14.73 -9.68 0.12
CA TYR A 44 -14.24 -9.01 1.34
C TYR A 44 -13.43 -9.98 2.23
N ARG A 45 -13.98 -11.17 2.49
CA ARG A 45 -13.29 -12.15 3.33
C ARG A 45 -11.98 -12.62 2.72
N ALA A 46 -11.96 -12.91 1.42
CA ALA A 46 -10.75 -13.30 0.71
C ALA A 46 -9.71 -12.17 0.71
N PHE A 47 -10.10 -10.95 0.38
CA PHE A 47 -9.23 -9.77 0.41
C PHE A 47 -8.62 -9.56 1.79
N THR A 48 -9.45 -9.60 2.83
CA THR A 48 -9.00 -9.42 4.22
C THR A 48 -8.03 -10.53 4.64
N ALA A 49 -8.36 -11.81 4.33
CA ALA A 49 -7.53 -12.95 4.67
C ALA A 49 -6.16 -12.95 3.96
N LEU A 50 -6.09 -12.42 2.74
CA LEU A 50 -4.84 -12.29 1.98
C LEU A 50 -3.83 -11.34 2.64
N HIS A 51 -4.27 -10.49 3.56
CA HIS A 51 -3.36 -9.65 4.34
C HIS A 51 -2.50 -10.46 5.32
N VAL A 52 -2.91 -11.66 5.71
CA VAL A 52 -2.08 -12.53 6.57
C VAL A 52 -0.77 -12.89 5.86
N PRO A 53 -0.76 -13.54 4.68
CA PRO A 53 0.49 -13.81 3.96
C PRO A 53 1.23 -12.53 3.56
N LEU A 54 0.52 -11.45 3.22
CA LEU A 54 1.13 -10.16 2.92
C LEU A 54 1.96 -9.66 4.11
N PHE A 55 1.38 -9.63 5.30
CA PHE A 55 2.08 -9.15 6.49
C PHE A 55 3.19 -10.09 6.94
N VAL A 56 3.04 -11.41 6.74
CA VAL A 56 4.13 -12.36 6.97
C VAL A 56 5.33 -12.02 6.09
N VAL A 57 5.12 -11.76 4.80
CA VAL A 57 6.19 -11.33 3.88
C VAL A 57 6.83 -10.03 4.34
N VAL A 58 6.03 -9.01 4.65
CA VAL A 58 6.54 -7.70 5.09
C VAL A 58 7.39 -7.84 6.35
N VAL A 59 6.88 -8.53 7.38
CA VAL A 59 7.58 -8.68 8.67
C VAL A 59 8.86 -9.51 8.50
N SER A 60 8.79 -10.61 7.72
CA SER A 60 9.92 -11.52 7.54
C SER A 60 11.05 -10.91 6.71
N LEU A 61 10.71 -10.10 5.70
CA LEU A 61 11.68 -9.54 4.77
C LEU A 61 12.07 -8.09 5.09
N TYR A 62 11.44 -7.50 6.11
CA TYR A 62 11.62 -6.10 6.50
C TYR A 62 13.10 -5.63 6.54
N PRO A 63 14.05 -6.39 7.13
CA PRO A 63 15.45 -5.95 7.25
C PRO A 63 16.26 -6.08 5.97
N LEU A 64 15.72 -6.74 4.92
CA LEU A 64 16.47 -7.00 3.70
C LEU A 64 16.51 -5.78 2.76
N PRO A 65 17.69 -5.27 2.38
CA PRO A 65 17.80 -4.11 1.50
C PRO A 65 17.09 -4.28 0.16
N ALA A 66 17.13 -5.48 -0.42
CA ALA A 66 16.42 -5.77 -1.67
C ALA A 66 14.90 -5.66 -1.52
N PHE A 67 14.37 -6.12 -0.38
CA PHE A 67 12.94 -5.96 -0.08
C PHE A 67 12.57 -4.49 0.13
N GLN A 68 13.38 -3.74 0.85
CA GLN A 68 13.14 -2.31 1.08
C GLN A 68 13.10 -1.55 -0.25
N THR A 69 14.06 -1.82 -1.14
CA THR A 69 14.06 -1.25 -2.50
C THR A 69 12.80 -1.62 -3.27
N GLY A 70 12.41 -2.89 -3.25
CA GLY A 70 11.21 -3.36 -3.92
C GLY A 70 9.93 -2.71 -3.38
N LEU A 71 9.85 -2.54 -2.07
CA LEU A 71 8.69 -1.90 -1.43
C LEU A 71 8.62 -0.40 -1.74
N ASP A 72 9.76 0.30 -1.79
CA ASP A 72 9.80 1.71 -2.20
C ASP A 72 9.31 1.89 -3.63
N VAL A 73 9.78 1.05 -4.55
CA VAL A 73 9.32 1.05 -5.95
C VAL A 73 7.82 0.74 -6.02
N PHE A 74 7.38 -0.25 -5.26
CA PHE A 74 5.95 -0.58 -5.16
C PHE A 74 5.14 0.62 -4.66
N ALA A 75 5.57 1.29 -3.59
CA ALA A 75 4.84 2.43 -3.03
C ALA A 75 4.67 3.57 -4.05
N VAL A 76 5.71 3.86 -4.82
CA VAL A 76 5.66 4.87 -5.89
C VAL A 76 4.72 4.43 -7.02
N ALA A 77 4.88 3.20 -7.52
CA ALA A 77 4.03 2.66 -8.58
C ALA A 77 2.56 2.57 -8.15
N HIS A 78 2.31 2.15 -6.92
CA HIS A 78 0.97 2.05 -6.33
C HIS A 78 0.25 3.41 -6.28
N GLY A 79 0.95 4.48 -5.88
CA GLY A 79 0.42 5.84 -5.97
C GLY A 79 0.09 6.26 -7.40
N GLY A 80 0.95 5.91 -8.35
CA GLY A 80 0.72 6.14 -9.79
C GLY A 80 -0.52 5.41 -10.31
N VAL A 81 -0.72 4.16 -9.91
CA VAL A 81 -1.91 3.37 -10.27
C VAL A 81 -3.18 4.00 -9.68
N HIS A 82 -3.15 4.39 -8.40
CA HIS A 82 -4.29 5.08 -7.78
C HIS A 82 -4.62 6.40 -8.48
N LEU A 83 -3.61 7.16 -8.87
CA LEU A 83 -3.81 8.40 -9.63
C LEU A 83 -4.46 8.13 -11.00
N ALA A 84 -3.98 7.11 -11.70
CA ALA A 84 -4.51 6.73 -13.02
C ALA A 84 -5.95 6.20 -12.94
N LEU A 85 -6.30 5.50 -11.86
CA LEU A 85 -7.61 4.86 -11.66
C LEU A 85 -8.57 5.68 -10.78
N ARG A 86 -8.23 6.90 -10.42
CA ARG A 86 -9.02 7.72 -9.49
C ARG A 86 -10.48 7.90 -9.89
N ASP A 87 -10.76 7.89 -11.19
CA ASP A 87 -12.11 8.09 -11.75
C ASP A 87 -12.79 6.75 -12.12
N HIS A 88 -12.16 5.60 -11.81
CA HIS A 88 -12.72 4.29 -12.10
C HIS A 88 -13.94 4.02 -11.20
N PRO A 89 -15.06 3.48 -11.74
CA PRO A 89 -16.30 3.28 -10.96
C PRO A 89 -16.17 2.41 -9.71
N LEU A 90 -15.23 1.46 -9.70
CA LEU A 90 -14.98 0.56 -8.56
C LEU A 90 -13.90 1.08 -7.60
N VAL A 91 -13.31 2.23 -7.86
CA VAL A 91 -12.33 2.87 -6.98
C VAL A 91 -13.03 3.96 -6.20
N GLU A 92 -13.24 3.72 -4.89
CA GLU A 92 -14.08 4.54 -4.03
C GLU A 92 -13.27 5.47 -3.11
N PHE A 93 -11.95 5.55 -3.29
CA PHE A 93 -11.11 6.47 -2.52
C PHE A 93 -11.38 7.91 -2.93
N SER A 94 -11.73 8.73 -1.95
CA SER A 94 -12.00 10.16 -2.16
C SER A 94 -11.53 11.00 -0.98
N GLY A 95 -11.24 12.27 -1.25
CA GLY A 95 -10.86 13.23 -0.23
C GLY A 95 -9.39 13.13 0.22
N TRP A 96 -9.01 14.08 1.05
CA TRP A 96 -7.63 14.24 1.51
C TRP A 96 -7.15 13.10 2.41
N PHE A 97 -8.06 12.50 3.19
CA PHE A 97 -7.70 11.45 4.14
C PHE A 97 -7.16 10.21 3.43
N SER A 98 -7.88 9.68 2.43
CA SER A 98 -7.41 8.55 1.61
C SER A 98 -6.16 8.92 0.81
N ALA A 99 -6.13 10.12 0.23
CA ALA A 99 -4.98 10.63 -0.54
C ALA A 99 -3.71 10.70 0.30
N LEU A 100 -3.82 11.06 1.58
CA LEU A 100 -2.68 11.14 2.49
C LEU A 100 -1.94 9.79 2.59
N TRP A 101 -2.65 8.71 2.79
CA TRP A 101 -2.03 7.38 2.94
C TRP A 101 -1.47 6.84 1.64
N ILE A 102 -2.19 7.03 0.53
CA ILE A 102 -1.78 6.55 -0.79
C ILE A 102 -0.54 7.31 -1.28
N TYR A 103 -0.66 8.62 -1.43
CA TYR A 103 0.40 9.45 -2.01
C TYR A 103 1.51 9.77 -1.01
N GLY A 104 1.19 9.82 0.28
CA GLY A 104 2.18 9.94 1.34
C GLY A 104 3.14 8.75 1.36
N ALA A 105 2.64 7.52 1.21
CA ALA A 105 3.49 6.33 1.07
C ALA A 105 4.41 6.44 -0.15
N SER A 106 3.91 6.93 -1.29
CA SER A 106 4.70 7.13 -2.50
C SER A 106 5.84 8.12 -2.29
N VAL A 107 5.56 9.26 -1.65
CA VAL A 107 6.58 10.28 -1.34
C VAL A 107 7.61 9.74 -0.36
N LEU A 108 7.18 9.06 0.70
CA LEU A 108 8.09 8.49 1.70
C LEU A 108 8.98 7.40 1.10
N GLY A 109 8.43 6.51 0.26
CA GLY A 109 9.20 5.49 -0.44
C GLY A 109 10.23 6.09 -1.39
N ALA A 110 9.85 7.14 -2.15
CA ALA A 110 10.77 7.86 -3.01
C ALA A 110 11.91 8.53 -2.20
N LEU A 111 11.57 9.18 -1.07
CA LEU A 111 12.56 9.80 -0.19
C LEU A 111 13.50 8.76 0.42
N HIS A 112 12.97 7.63 0.92
CA HIS A 112 13.80 6.55 1.45
C HIS A 112 14.77 6.04 0.38
N ARG A 113 14.28 5.83 -0.83
CA ARG A 113 15.11 5.39 -1.95
C ARG A 113 16.23 6.39 -2.25
N LEU A 114 15.92 7.69 -2.30
CA LEU A 114 16.92 8.73 -2.54
C LEU A 114 18.03 8.74 -1.48
N VAL A 115 17.67 8.67 -0.19
CA VAL A 115 18.69 8.73 0.88
C VAL A 115 19.49 7.44 1.06
N THR A 116 19.03 6.31 0.51
CA THR A 116 19.75 5.03 0.56
C THR A 116 20.60 4.74 -0.68
N THR A 117 20.46 5.53 -1.73
CA THR A 117 21.28 5.43 -2.95
C THR A 117 22.49 6.33 -2.98
N TRP A 118 22.58 7.27 -2.06
CA TRP A 118 23.70 8.21 -1.88
C TRP A 118 24.47 7.89 -0.61
#